data_3fa3127cb5617450d3eb8226cbac0abe
#
_entry.id   3fa3127cb5617450d3eb8226cbac0abe
#
_cell.length_a   1.000
_cell.length_b   1.000
_cell.length_c   1.000
_cell.angle_alpha   90.00
_cell.angle_beta   90.00
_cell.angle_gamma   90.00
#
_symmetry.space_group_name_H-M   'P 1'
#
loop_
_entity.id
_entity.type
_entity.pdbx_description
1 polymer ?
#
loop_
_entity_poly.entity_id
_entity_poly.type
_entity_poly.pdbx_seq_one_letter_code
_entity_poly.pdbx_strand_id
1 'polypeptide(L)'
;MSAPVVLYGASELGRDAVSVFPALAASGRPRAVLGFVDDDASKHGSRLLDLSVLGGLTWLEGRQGELEILIVVGEPRIRRALAQRLSQEGHRFATLFHPSTQTTPWVSFGKGTLVMAGCSFTVDITIGEHVVVNPGCNVAHDVVIGDFSYISPGVNLAGGVVIEPGAHIGTGATVLPHRRIGEGAIVGAGAVVTRDVPANAVHSGVPARWLRSVNRPWSDG
;
A
#
# COMPACT_ATOMS: atom_id res chain seq x y z
N MET A 1 23.34 -4.59 -9.65
CA MET A 1 22.71 -4.45 -8.31
C MET A 1 21.49 -3.54 -8.46
N SER A 2 20.38 -3.84 -7.78
CA SER A 2 19.21 -2.94 -7.80
C SER A 2 19.54 -1.64 -7.04
N ALA A 3 18.93 -0.52 -7.46
CA ALA A 3 19.10 0.77 -6.79
C ALA A 3 18.68 0.67 -5.30
N PRO A 4 19.35 1.37 -4.39
CA PRO A 4 18.96 1.41 -2.98
C PRO A 4 17.58 2.07 -2.83
N VAL A 5 16.89 1.75 -1.73
CA VAL A 5 15.54 2.25 -1.44
C VAL A 5 15.61 3.29 -0.32
N VAL A 6 14.85 4.36 -0.48
CA VAL A 6 14.50 5.28 0.60
C VAL A 6 13.01 5.13 0.92
N LEU A 7 12.66 5.16 2.21
CA LEU A 7 11.28 5.07 2.67
C LEU A 7 10.74 6.49 2.91
N TYR A 8 9.70 6.88 2.17
CA TYR A 8 9.05 8.18 2.38
C TYR A 8 7.90 8.04 3.37
N GLY A 9 8.07 8.55 4.59
CA GLY A 9 7.15 8.50 5.71
C GLY A 9 7.74 7.74 6.90
N ALA A 10 8.31 8.46 7.87
CA ALA A 10 8.76 7.91 9.16
C ALA A 10 7.55 7.73 10.09
N SER A 11 6.73 6.73 9.80
CA SER A 11 5.43 6.43 10.39
C SER A 11 5.34 4.97 10.86
N GLU A 12 4.18 4.59 11.38
CA GLU A 12 3.89 3.19 11.76
C GLU A 12 4.04 2.25 10.56
N LEU A 13 3.42 2.58 9.42
CA LEU A 13 3.59 1.81 8.19
C LEU A 13 5.05 1.75 7.74
N GLY A 14 5.80 2.85 7.93
CA GLY A 14 7.24 2.88 7.65
C GLY A 14 8.01 1.88 8.49
N ARG A 15 7.68 1.77 9.78
CA ARG A 15 8.29 0.76 10.69
C ARG A 15 8.00 -0.66 10.21
N ASP A 16 6.75 -0.93 9.84
CA ASP A 16 6.36 -2.26 9.34
C ASP A 16 7.10 -2.60 8.04
N ALA A 17 7.22 -1.64 7.12
CA ALA A 17 7.92 -1.83 5.85
C ALA A 17 9.41 -2.19 6.01
N VAL A 18 10.07 -1.71 7.08
CA VAL A 18 11.47 -2.07 7.38
C VAL A 18 11.64 -3.58 7.51
N SER A 19 10.65 -4.31 8.02
CA SER A 19 10.73 -5.77 8.21
C SER A 19 10.95 -6.55 6.91
N VAL A 20 10.61 -5.96 5.76
CA VAL A 20 10.78 -6.60 4.44
C VAL A 20 12.27 -6.75 4.08
N PHE A 21 13.12 -5.80 4.47
CA PHE A 21 14.53 -5.80 4.05
C PHE A 21 15.38 -6.93 4.65
N PRO A 22 15.35 -7.20 5.98
CA PRO A 22 16.04 -8.35 6.54
C PRO A 22 15.48 -9.68 6.02
N ALA A 23 14.17 -9.77 5.75
CA ALA A 23 13.60 -10.96 5.16
C ALA A 23 14.08 -11.18 3.71
N LEU A 24 14.20 -10.12 2.92
CA LEU A 24 14.79 -10.18 1.57
C LEU A 24 16.24 -10.64 1.63
N ALA A 25 17.05 -10.11 2.56
CA ALA A 25 18.43 -10.53 2.75
C ALA A 25 18.53 -12.02 3.11
N ALA A 26 17.72 -12.48 4.05
CA ALA A 26 17.66 -13.89 4.45
C ALA A 26 17.23 -14.83 3.31
N SER A 27 16.45 -14.34 2.35
CA SER A 27 16.04 -15.11 1.16
C SER A 27 17.04 -15.06 -0.01
N GLY A 28 18.22 -14.48 0.20
CA GLY A 28 19.26 -14.35 -0.84
C GLY A 28 18.99 -13.23 -1.86
N ARG A 29 18.05 -12.34 -1.60
CA ARG A 29 17.68 -11.19 -2.46
C ARG A 29 17.85 -9.86 -1.72
N PRO A 30 19.06 -9.54 -1.20
CA PRO A 30 19.26 -8.35 -0.40
C PRO A 30 18.93 -7.07 -1.18
N ARG A 31 18.28 -6.15 -0.52
CA ARG A 31 18.00 -4.82 -1.02
C ARG A 31 18.48 -3.79 0.00
N ALA A 32 19.28 -2.83 -0.45
CA ALA A 32 19.75 -1.77 0.46
C ALA A 32 18.61 -0.80 0.77
N VAL A 33 18.44 -0.44 2.03
CA VAL A 33 17.59 0.66 2.50
C VAL A 33 18.47 1.74 3.11
N LEU A 34 18.31 2.99 2.67
CA LEU A 34 19.15 4.11 3.10
C LEU A 34 18.67 4.75 4.41
N GLY A 35 17.37 4.81 4.59
CA GLY A 35 16.72 5.48 5.71
C GLY A 35 15.33 5.96 5.36
N PHE A 36 14.82 6.87 6.18
CA PHE A 36 13.54 7.52 5.98
C PHE A 36 13.70 8.96 5.49
N VAL A 37 12.74 9.42 4.70
CA VAL A 37 12.48 10.84 4.43
C VAL A 37 11.09 11.15 4.98
N ASP A 38 10.94 12.28 5.67
CA ASP A 38 9.66 12.72 6.26
C ASP A 38 9.60 14.24 6.25
N ASP A 39 8.45 14.81 5.89
CA ASP A 39 8.28 16.27 5.82
C ASP A 39 8.16 16.93 7.21
N ASP A 40 7.94 16.13 8.25
CA ASP A 40 7.98 16.62 9.63
C ASP A 40 9.43 16.86 10.07
N ALA A 41 9.84 18.12 10.07
CA ALA A 41 11.19 18.52 10.44
C ALA A 41 11.58 18.12 11.86
N SER A 42 10.62 17.93 12.77
CA SER A 42 10.89 17.48 14.14
C SER A 42 11.47 16.06 14.22
N LYS A 43 11.29 15.27 13.16
CA LYS A 43 11.84 13.91 13.05
C LYS A 43 13.23 13.86 12.45
N HIS A 44 13.70 14.92 11.77
CA HIS A 44 14.97 14.92 11.06
C HIS A 44 16.14 14.63 12.00
N GLY A 45 17.06 13.75 11.56
CA GLY A 45 18.20 13.30 12.34
C GLY A 45 17.86 12.29 13.45
N SER A 46 16.57 12.04 13.73
CA SER A 46 16.16 10.99 14.65
C SER A 46 16.35 9.60 14.02
N ARG A 47 16.20 8.56 14.84
CA ARG A 47 16.22 7.15 14.38
C ARG A 47 14.87 6.51 14.62
N LEU A 48 14.46 5.75 13.62
CA LEU A 48 13.29 4.88 13.70
C LEU A 48 13.75 3.45 13.42
N LEU A 49 13.70 2.58 14.42
CA LEU A 49 14.45 1.32 14.42
C LEU A 49 15.96 1.61 14.18
N ASP A 50 16.61 0.86 13.31
CA ASP A 50 18.04 1.03 12.99
C ASP A 50 18.32 2.01 11.84
N LEU A 51 17.29 2.71 11.34
CA LEU A 51 17.37 3.62 10.21
C LEU A 51 17.23 5.08 10.65
N SER A 52 18.01 5.98 10.05
CA SER A 52 17.94 7.42 10.29
C SER A 52 16.84 8.07 9.47
N VAL A 53 16.21 9.11 10.01
CA VAL A 53 15.41 10.06 9.23
C VAL A 53 16.35 11.09 8.63
N LEU A 54 16.57 10.97 7.32
CA LEU A 54 17.63 11.67 6.56
C LEU A 54 17.33 13.15 6.31
N GLY A 55 16.05 13.50 6.34
CA GLY A 55 15.55 14.85 6.08
C GLY A 55 14.16 14.84 5.49
N GLY A 56 13.71 15.98 4.95
CA GLY A 56 12.47 16.14 4.22
C GLY A 56 12.65 15.93 2.71
N LEU A 57 11.68 16.40 1.93
CA LEU A 57 11.70 16.31 0.47
C LEU A 57 12.97 16.85 -0.16
N THR A 58 13.54 17.94 0.38
CA THR A 58 14.78 18.53 -0.10
C THR A 58 15.98 17.58 -0.09
N TRP A 59 15.95 16.56 0.76
CA TRP A 59 17.00 15.52 0.77
C TRP A 59 17.01 14.70 -0.53
N LEU A 60 15.88 14.62 -1.24
CA LEU A 60 15.75 13.89 -2.51
C LEU A 60 16.24 14.69 -3.73
N GLU A 61 16.40 16.02 -3.58
CA GLU A 61 16.81 16.90 -4.69
C GLU A 61 18.17 16.47 -5.27
N GLY A 62 18.24 16.39 -6.59
CA GLY A 62 19.45 15.98 -7.31
C GLY A 62 19.77 14.47 -7.26
N ARG A 63 18.95 13.65 -6.59
CA ARG A 63 19.20 12.21 -6.44
C ARG A 63 18.37 11.32 -7.37
N GLN A 64 17.78 11.91 -8.41
CA GLN A 64 17.03 11.17 -9.44
C GLN A 64 17.93 10.14 -10.11
N GLY A 65 17.42 8.90 -10.20
CA GLY A 65 18.16 7.78 -10.80
C GLY A 65 19.17 7.08 -9.89
N GLU A 66 19.61 7.68 -8.78
CA GLU A 66 20.52 7.07 -7.82
C GLU A 66 19.81 6.08 -6.88
N LEU A 67 18.53 6.31 -6.60
CA LEU A 67 17.72 5.53 -5.66
C LEU A 67 16.30 5.33 -6.17
N GLU A 68 15.55 4.49 -5.49
CA GLU A 68 14.11 4.33 -5.65
C GLU A 68 13.39 4.68 -4.35
N ILE A 69 12.19 5.22 -4.48
CA ILE A 69 11.38 5.66 -3.34
C ILE A 69 10.24 4.66 -3.13
N LEU A 70 10.05 4.22 -1.90
CA LEU A 70 8.83 3.56 -1.46
C LEU A 70 8.06 4.51 -0.54
N ILE A 71 6.85 4.91 -0.95
CA ILE A 71 6.01 5.79 -0.13
C ILE A 71 5.25 4.93 0.89
N VAL A 72 5.62 5.07 2.16
CA VAL A 72 5.07 4.31 3.28
C VAL A 72 4.16 5.18 4.16
N VAL A 73 3.25 5.87 3.50
CA VAL A 73 2.20 6.68 4.11
C VAL A 73 0.87 5.94 3.99
N GLY A 74 0.20 5.68 5.10
CA GLY A 74 -1.03 4.88 5.14
C GLY A 74 -2.22 5.57 4.46
N GLU A 75 -2.33 6.89 4.56
CA GLU A 75 -3.44 7.65 3.97
C GLU A 75 -3.35 7.68 2.44
N PRO A 76 -4.31 7.10 1.69
CA PRO A 76 -4.24 6.95 0.23
C PRO A 76 -4.07 8.27 -0.52
N ARG A 77 -4.70 9.35 -0.08
CA ARG A 77 -4.65 10.66 -0.74
C ARG A 77 -3.29 11.32 -0.58
N ILE A 78 -2.72 11.27 0.63
CA ILE A 78 -1.38 11.80 0.87
C ILE A 78 -0.39 11.01 0.03
N ARG A 79 -0.53 9.69 -0.03
CA ARG A 79 0.31 8.83 -0.85
C ARG A 79 0.20 9.19 -2.33
N ARG A 80 -1.03 9.47 -2.84
CA ARG A 80 -1.26 9.92 -4.22
C ARG A 80 -0.56 11.24 -4.50
N ALA A 81 -0.78 12.24 -3.65
CA ALA A 81 -0.17 13.56 -3.84
C ALA A 81 1.36 13.51 -3.85
N LEU A 82 1.96 12.73 -2.94
CA LEU A 82 3.41 12.50 -2.91
C LEU A 82 3.90 11.77 -4.17
N ALA A 83 3.21 10.72 -4.61
CA ALA A 83 3.59 9.98 -5.80
C ALA A 83 3.55 10.85 -7.06
N GLN A 84 2.51 11.68 -7.21
CA GLN A 84 2.39 12.62 -8.33
C GLN A 84 3.54 13.63 -8.33
N ARG A 85 3.81 14.27 -7.19
CA ARG A 85 4.89 15.23 -7.03
C ARG A 85 6.26 14.60 -7.36
N LEU A 86 6.60 13.50 -6.71
CA LEU A 86 7.88 12.83 -6.90
C LEU A 86 8.06 12.30 -8.34
N SER A 87 6.97 11.87 -8.99
CA SER A 87 7.00 11.46 -10.39
C SER A 87 7.30 12.63 -11.33
N GLN A 88 6.71 13.81 -11.08
CA GLN A 88 6.98 15.03 -11.83
C GLN A 88 8.43 15.49 -11.67
N GLU A 89 9.03 15.25 -10.50
CA GLU A 89 10.43 15.52 -10.22
C GLU A 89 11.39 14.44 -10.79
N GLY A 90 10.87 13.41 -11.48
CA GLY A 90 11.66 12.38 -12.16
C GLY A 90 12.15 11.24 -11.26
N HIS A 91 11.61 11.10 -10.06
CA HIS A 91 11.93 9.98 -9.17
C HIS A 91 11.31 8.66 -9.61
N ARG A 92 11.98 7.55 -9.31
CA ARG A 92 11.49 6.18 -9.53
C ARG A 92 10.98 5.57 -8.22
N PHE A 93 10.03 4.64 -8.35
CA PHE A 93 9.39 4.01 -7.21
C PHE A 93 9.74 2.53 -7.09
N ALA A 94 10.10 2.12 -5.88
CA ALA A 94 10.34 0.73 -5.55
C ALA A 94 9.03 -0.02 -5.38
N THR A 95 8.95 -1.22 -5.94
CA THR A 95 7.91 -2.21 -5.61
C THR A 95 8.55 -3.29 -4.77
N LEU A 96 8.02 -3.55 -3.57
CA LEU A 96 8.60 -4.49 -2.61
C LEU A 96 7.62 -5.57 -2.19
N PHE A 97 8.13 -6.79 -2.14
CA PHE A 97 7.40 -7.98 -1.69
C PHE A 97 8.15 -8.65 -0.56
N HIS A 98 7.45 -8.93 0.54
CA HIS A 98 8.00 -9.82 1.54
C HIS A 98 8.22 -11.22 0.94
N PRO A 99 9.34 -11.90 1.18
CA PRO A 99 9.65 -13.20 0.56
C PRO A 99 8.64 -14.32 0.82
N SER A 100 7.86 -14.22 1.90
CA SER A 100 6.78 -15.18 2.20
C SER A 100 5.49 -14.93 1.42
N THR A 101 5.45 -13.92 0.55
CA THR A 101 4.32 -13.70 -0.35
C THR A 101 4.21 -14.85 -1.34
N GLN A 102 3.03 -15.46 -1.42
CA GLN A 102 2.71 -16.48 -2.41
C GLN A 102 2.02 -15.82 -3.60
N THR A 103 2.62 -15.92 -4.78
CA THR A 103 2.09 -15.34 -6.02
C THR A 103 2.41 -16.23 -7.21
N THR A 104 1.75 -15.98 -8.32
CA THR A 104 1.88 -16.72 -9.58
C THR A 104 2.26 -15.78 -10.73
N PRO A 105 2.72 -16.28 -11.90
CA PRO A 105 3.02 -15.45 -13.06
C PRO A 105 1.82 -14.68 -13.64
N TRP A 106 0.61 -15.03 -13.26
CA TRP A 106 -0.64 -14.39 -13.70
C TRP A 106 -1.11 -13.27 -12.75
N VAL A 107 -0.22 -12.77 -11.90
CA VAL A 107 -0.49 -11.62 -11.03
C VAL A 107 0.40 -10.45 -11.45
N SER A 108 -0.20 -9.33 -11.78
CA SER A 108 0.51 -8.09 -12.10
C SER A 108 0.46 -7.11 -10.94
N PHE A 109 1.57 -6.38 -10.74
CA PHE A 109 1.70 -5.39 -9.68
C PHE A 109 2.25 -4.09 -10.25
N GLY A 110 1.57 -2.98 -9.95
CA GLY A 110 2.02 -1.64 -10.30
C GLY A 110 3.23 -1.18 -9.48
N LYS A 111 3.93 -0.16 -10.01
CA LYS A 111 5.07 0.46 -9.34
C LYS A 111 4.67 1.06 -7.99
N GLY A 112 5.62 1.16 -7.07
CA GLY A 112 5.39 1.75 -5.74
C GLY A 112 4.57 0.89 -4.80
N THR A 113 4.19 -0.33 -5.18
CA THR A 113 3.35 -1.23 -4.39
C THR A 113 4.18 -1.96 -3.32
N LEU A 114 3.63 -2.05 -2.12
CA LEU A 114 4.18 -2.77 -0.99
C LEU A 114 3.29 -3.97 -0.65
N VAL A 115 3.86 -5.18 -0.65
CA VAL A 115 3.19 -6.40 -0.20
C VAL A 115 3.94 -6.99 0.99
N MET A 116 3.23 -7.08 2.11
CA MET A 116 3.77 -7.55 3.38
C MET A 116 3.71 -9.07 3.53
N ALA A 117 4.20 -9.56 4.66
CA ALA A 117 4.36 -10.99 4.95
C ALA A 117 3.03 -11.78 4.89
N GLY A 118 3.11 -13.03 4.40
CA GLY A 118 2.02 -14.00 4.49
C GLY A 118 0.83 -13.72 3.57
N CYS A 119 0.97 -12.82 2.59
CA CYS A 119 -0.07 -12.59 1.59
C CYS A 119 -0.09 -13.71 0.55
N SER A 120 -1.28 -14.07 0.09
CA SER A 120 -1.51 -15.09 -0.94
C SER A 120 -2.34 -14.51 -2.09
N PHE A 121 -1.82 -14.69 -3.31
CA PHE A 121 -2.48 -14.26 -4.56
C PHE A 121 -2.59 -15.47 -5.48
N THR A 122 -3.77 -15.73 -6.03
CA THR A 122 -4.02 -16.89 -6.87
C THR A 122 -3.69 -16.62 -8.35
N VAL A 123 -4.66 -16.35 -9.21
CA VAL A 123 -4.48 -16.19 -10.66
C VAL A 123 -5.33 -15.03 -11.20
N ASP A 124 -4.89 -14.45 -12.33
CA ASP A 124 -5.61 -13.40 -13.07
C ASP A 124 -5.94 -12.18 -12.18
N ILE A 125 -4.92 -11.72 -11.42
CA ILE A 125 -5.06 -10.62 -10.49
C ILE A 125 -4.28 -9.41 -11.01
N THR A 126 -4.91 -8.24 -10.94
CA THR A 126 -4.25 -6.97 -11.25
C THR A 126 -4.23 -6.07 -10.01
N ILE A 127 -3.03 -5.71 -9.59
CA ILE A 127 -2.79 -4.75 -8.50
C ILE A 127 -2.22 -3.47 -9.11
N GLY A 128 -2.85 -2.35 -8.82
CA GLY A 128 -2.46 -1.03 -9.32
C GLY A 128 -1.17 -0.47 -8.71
N GLU A 129 -0.91 0.80 -9.00
CA GLU A 129 0.26 1.52 -8.51
C GLU A 129 0.08 1.96 -7.05
N HIS A 130 1.19 2.00 -6.30
CA HIS A 130 1.22 2.50 -4.93
C HIS A 130 0.19 1.86 -3.99
N VAL A 131 -0.16 0.61 -4.22
CA VAL A 131 -1.04 -0.18 -3.35
C VAL A 131 -0.26 -0.68 -2.14
N VAL A 132 -0.88 -0.66 -0.97
CA VAL A 132 -0.36 -1.29 0.24
C VAL A 132 -1.20 -2.51 0.56
N VAL A 133 -0.58 -3.69 0.59
CA VAL A 133 -1.20 -4.94 1.02
C VAL A 133 -0.51 -5.40 2.30
N ASN A 134 -1.21 -5.26 3.41
CA ASN A 134 -0.69 -5.57 4.73
C ASN A 134 -0.66 -7.09 5.02
N PRO A 135 -0.02 -7.53 6.13
CA PRO A 135 0.22 -8.94 6.37
C PRO A 135 -1.03 -9.82 6.36
N GLY A 136 -0.89 -11.04 5.83
CA GLY A 136 -1.90 -12.10 5.93
C GLY A 136 -3.13 -11.89 5.06
N CYS A 137 -3.07 -11.08 4.02
CA CYS A 137 -4.19 -10.89 3.08
C CYS A 137 -4.29 -12.06 2.10
N ASN A 138 -5.53 -12.48 1.81
CA ASN A 138 -5.84 -13.49 0.83
C ASN A 138 -6.61 -12.87 -0.34
N VAL A 139 -6.09 -13.03 -1.55
CA VAL A 139 -6.65 -12.47 -2.77
C VAL A 139 -6.92 -13.61 -3.76
N ALA A 140 -8.19 -13.87 -4.01
CA ALA A 140 -8.64 -14.92 -4.92
C ALA A 140 -8.55 -14.47 -6.39
N HIS A 141 -8.92 -15.36 -7.30
CA HIS A 141 -8.84 -15.17 -8.75
C HIS A 141 -9.68 -13.98 -9.26
N ASP A 142 -9.27 -13.41 -10.39
CA ASP A 142 -9.98 -12.34 -11.11
C ASP A 142 -10.19 -11.04 -10.27
N VAL A 143 -9.37 -10.83 -9.23
CA VAL A 143 -9.46 -9.63 -8.40
C VAL A 143 -8.69 -8.48 -9.05
N VAL A 144 -9.31 -7.30 -9.03
CA VAL A 144 -8.66 -6.04 -9.42
C VAL A 144 -8.59 -5.12 -8.20
N ILE A 145 -7.37 -4.63 -7.88
CA ILE A 145 -7.16 -3.63 -6.83
C ILE A 145 -6.61 -2.36 -7.49
N GLY A 146 -7.39 -1.29 -7.46
CA GLY A 146 -7.04 0.00 -8.04
C GLY A 146 -5.94 0.72 -7.28
N ASP A 147 -5.34 1.71 -7.96
CA ASP A 147 -4.21 2.50 -7.49
C ASP A 147 -4.45 3.10 -6.10
N PHE A 148 -3.38 3.22 -5.33
CA PHE A 148 -3.38 3.84 -4.01
C PHE A 148 -4.31 3.19 -2.98
N SER A 149 -4.91 2.03 -3.28
CA SER A 149 -5.75 1.32 -2.30
C SER A 149 -4.91 0.85 -1.11
N TYR A 150 -5.57 0.76 0.05
CA TYR A 150 -4.95 0.28 1.29
C TYR A 150 -5.71 -0.95 1.79
N ILE A 151 -5.06 -2.09 1.74
CA ILE A 151 -5.62 -3.38 2.18
C ILE A 151 -5.00 -3.71 3.54
N SER A 152 -5.79 -3.58 4.60
CA SER A 152 -5.34 -3.78 5.98
C SER A 152 -5.07 -5.25 6.29
N PRO A 153 -4.40 -5.56 7.43
CA PRO A 153 -4.04 -6.94 7.78
C PRO A 153 -5.22 -7.93 7.78
N GLY A 154 -4.98 -9.13 7.25
CA GLY A 154 -5.94 -10.23 7.29
C GLY A 154 -7.19 -10.07 6.43
N VAL A 155 -7.19 -9.16 5.48
CA VAL A 155 -8.31 -8.98 4.54
C VAL A 155 -8.44 -10.17 3.60
N ASN A 156 -9.69 -10.61 3.35
CA ASN A 156 -10.01 -11.67 2.42
C ASN A 156 -10.86 -11.12 1.26
N LEU A 157 -10.30 -11.18 0.05
CA LEU A 157 -10.99 -10.79 -1.19
C LEU A 157 -11.33 -12.05 -1.99
N ALA A 158 -12.61 -12.36 -2.10
CA ALA A 158 -13.10 -13.50 -2.88
C ALA A 158 -13.00 -13.23 -4.39
N GLY A 159 -13.24 -14.24 -5.21
CA GLY A 159 -13.07 -14.17 -6.66
C GLY A 159 -13.88 -13.06 -7.33
N GLY A 160 -13.29 -12.39 -8.32
CA GLY A 160 -13.93 -11.36 -9.12
C GLY A 160 -14.25 -10.06 -8.37
N VAL A 161 -13.64 -9.82 -7.21
CA VAL A 161 -13.79 -8.57 -6.47
C VAL A 161 -13.05 -7.43 -7.18
N VAL A 162 -13.70 -6.27 -7.25
CA VAL A 162 -13.08 -5.04 -7.77
C VAL A 162 -13.00 -4.00 -6.66
N ILE A 163 -11.78 -3.61 -6.32
CA ILE A 163 -11.48 -2.49 -5.43
C ILE A 163 -11.07 -1.31 -6.30
N GLU A 164 -11.82 -0.23 -6.27
CA GLU A 164 -11.51 0.98 -7.04
C GLU A 164 -10.40 1.83 -6.35
N PRO A 165 -9.78 2.79 -7.07
CA PRO A 165 -8.65 3.55 -6.55
C PRO A 165 -8.93 4.23 -5.20
N GLY A 166 -7.91 4.28 -4.36
CA GLY A 166 -7.98 4.98 -3.07
C GLY A 166 -8.87 4.34 -2.02
N ALA A 167 -9.48 3.19 -2.29
CA ALA A 167 -10.31 2.51 -1.30
C ALA A 167 -9.47 1.96 -0.14
N HIS A 168 -10.06 1.94 1.05
CA HIS A 168 -9.45 1.43 2.27
C HIS A 168 -10.27 0.26 2.81
N ILE A 169 -9.68 -0.92 2.86
CA ILE A 169 -10.31 -2.13 3.38
C ILE A 169 -9.75 -2.42 4.77
N GLY A 170 -10.58 -2.31 5.78
CA GLY A 170 -10.20 -2.44 7.19
C GLY A 170 -9.79 -3.86 7.59
N THR A 171 -8.99 -3.94 8.65
CA THR A 171 -8.41 -5.18 9.19
C THR A 171 -9.44 -6.31 9.32
N GLY A 172 -9.12 -7.49 8.79
CA GLY A 172 -9.95 -8.68 8.87
C GLY A 172 -11.27 -8.62 8.10
N ALA A 173 -11.49 -7.61 7.27
CA ALA A 173 -12.70 -7.54 6.45
C ALA A 173 -12.71 -8.64 5.38
N THR A 174 -13.91 -9.11 5.04
CA THR A 174 -14.14 -10.12 3.99
C THR A 174 -15.07 -9.52 2.93
N VAL A 175 -14.67 -9.61 1.68
CA VAL A 175 -15.47 -9.16 0.53
C VAL A 175 -15.93 -10.38 -0.25
N LEU A 176 -17.25 -10.58 -0.37
CA LEU A 176 -17.84 -11.72 -1.08
C LEU A 176 -17.62 -11.63 -2.60
N PRO A 177 -17.74 -12.76 -3.34
CA PRO A 177 -17.44 -12.80 -4.77
C PRO A 177 -18.18 -11.74 -5.60
N HIS A 178 -17.50 -11.22 -6.62
CA HIS A 178 -18.06 -10.28 -7.61
C HIS A 178 -18.65 -9.00 -6.99
N ARG A 179 -18.10 -8.54 -5.85
CA ARG A 179 -18.47 -7.24 -5.25
C ARG A 179 -17.52 -6.16 -5.71
N ARG A 180 -18.08 -4.95 -5.82
CA ARG A 180 -17.34 -3.73 -6.12
C ARG A 180 -17.26 -2.84 -4.89
N ILE A 181 -16.06 -2.35 -4.59
CA ILE A 181 -15.81 -1.32 -3.58
C ILE A 181 -15.43 -0.05 -4.34
N GLY A 182 -16.27 0.96 -4.28
CA GLY A 182 -16.12 2.19 -5.05
C GLY A 182 -14.93 3.04 -4.62
N GLU A 183 -14.56 3.96 -5.50
CA GLU A 183 -13.42 4.86 -5.36
C GLU A 183 -13.44 5.60 -4.01
N GLY A 184 -12.33 5.59 -3.29
CA GLY A 184 -12.20 6.24 -1.99
C GLY A 184 -13.12 5.71 -0.89
N ALA A 185 -13.81 4.59 -1.11
CA ALA A 185 -14.67 3.99 -0.09
C ALA A 185 -13.86 3.37 1.05
N ILE A 186 -14.47 3.28 2.22
CA ILE A 186 -13.88 2.68 3.42
C ILE A 186 -14.76 1.51 3.86
N VAL A 187 -14.18 0.34 3.97
CA VAL A 187 -14.77 -0.84 4.60
C VAL A 187 -14.21 -0.97 6.01
N GLY A 188 -15.07 -0.96 7.01
CA GLY A 188 -14.67 -1.05 8.42
C GLY A 188 -14.02 -2.40 8.76
N ALA A 189 -13.21 -2.41 9.82
CA ALA A 189 -12.55 -3.63 10.31
C ALA A 189 -13.59 -4.72 10.65
N GLY A 190 -13.27 -5.98 10.32
CA GLY A 190 -14.13 -7.14 10.55
C GLY A 190 -15.45 -7.16 9.77
N ALA A 191 -15.65 -6.23 8.83
CA ALA A 191 -16.88 -6.18 8.05
C ALA A 191 -16.97 -7.33 7.04
N VAL A 192 -18.19 -7.80 6.77
CA VAL A 192 -18.48 -8.75 5.69
C VAL A 192 -19.30 -8.04 4.61
N VAL A 193 -18.65 -7.74 3.50
CA VAL A 193 -19.27 -7.03 2.37
C VAL A 193 -20.05 -8.03 1.52
N THR A 194 -21.38 -7.94 1.55
CA THR A 194 -22.31 -8.79 0.81
C THR A 194 -22.96 -8.10 -0.38
N ARG A 195 -22.77 -6.79 -0.54
CA ARG A 195 -23.27 -5.93 -1.63
C ARG A 195 -22.20 -4.90 -1.98
N ASP A 196 -22.31 -4.33 -3.16
CA ASP A 196 -21.40 -3.29 -3.60
C ASP A 196 -21.40 -2.08 -2.65
N VAL A 197 -20.24 -1.46 -2.48
CA VAL A 197 -20.05 -0.26 -1.67
C VAL A 197 -19.86 0.93 -2.61
N PRO A 198 -20.71 1.95 -2.53
CA PRO A 198 -20.58 3.14 -3.38
C PRO A 198 -19.27 3.90 -3.14
N ALA A 199 -18.84 4.69 -4.14
CA ALA A 199 -17.70 5.57 -3.99
C ALA A 199 -17.88 6.52 -2.80
N ASN A 200 -16.77 6.79 -2.10
CA ASN A 200 -16.72 7.72 -0.97
C ASN A 200 -17.70 7.38 0.18
N ALA A 201 -18.12 6.13 0.30
CA ALA A 201 -18.97 5.64 1.37
C ALA A 201 -18.17 4.84 2.41
N VAL A 202 -18.59 4.93 3.68
CA VAL A 202 -18.08 4.09 4.77
C VAL A 202 -19.13 3.03 5.07
N HIS A 203 -18.77 1.76 4.92
CA HIS A 203 -19.59 0.61 5.26
C HIS A 203 -18.93 -0.21 6.38
N SER A 204 -19.70 -0.71 7.32
CA SER A 204 -19.18 -1.54 8.42
C SER A 204 -20.21 -2.57 8.89
N GLY A 205 -19.75 -3.57 9.63
CA GLY A 205 -20.57 -4.61 10.27
C GLY A 205 -20.71 -5.90 9.47
N VAL A 206 -21.48 -6.85 10.03
CA VAL A 206 -21.76 -8.18 9.46
C VAL A 206 -23.28 -8.41 9.43
N PRO A 207 -23.89 -8.30 8.24
CA PRO A 207 -23.34 -7.85 6.96
C PRO A 207 -23.03 -6.36 6.95
N ALA A 208 -22.07 -5.93 6.13
CA ALA A 208 -21.68 -4.52 6.00
C ALA A 208 -22.85 -3.65 5.53
N ARG A 209 -23.04 -2.52 6.20
CA ARG A 209 -24.09 -1.53 5.90
C ARG A 209 -23.46 -0.14 5.86
N TRP A 210 -24.12 0.75 5.13
CA TRP A 210 -23.74 2.15 5.09
C TRP A 210 -23.75 2.76 6.49
N LEU A 211 -22.67 3.46 6.82
CA LEU A 211 -22.50 4.14 8.11
C LEU A 211 -22.53 5.67 7.92
N ARG A 212 -21.76 6.17 6.98
CA ARG A 212 -21.64 7.60 6.65
C ARG A 212 -20.89 7.77 5.33
N SER A 213 -20.87 8.97 4.79
CA SER A 213 -19.92 9.33 3.73
C SER A 213 -18.53 9.58 4.30
N VAL A 214 -17.49 9.52 3.48
CA VAL A 214 -16.14 9.96 3.87
C VAL A 214 -16.14 11.49 4.01
N ASN A 215 -15.30 12.01 4.91
CA ASN A 215 -15.24 13.45 5.18
C ASN A 215 -14.66 14.25 4.00
N ARG A 216 -13.81 13.63 3.21
CA ARG A 216 -13.18 14.21 2.01
C ARG A 216 -13.27 13.20 0.88
N PRO A 217 -14.04 13.45 -0.19
CA PRO A 217 -14.13 12.56 -1.36
C PRO A 217 -12.78 12.31 -2.03
N TRP A 218 -12.58 11.18 -2.66
CA TRP A 218 -11.33 10.84 -3.35
C TRP A 218 -11.02 11.79 -4.51
N SER A 219 -12.06 12.30 -5.17
CA SER A 219 -11.97 13.25 -6.26
C SER A 219 -11.37 14.60 -5.89
N ASP A 220 -11.40 14.96 -4.60
CA ASP A 220 -11.03 16.31 -4.13
C ASP A 220 -9.52 16.43 -3.79
N GLY A 221 -8.66 15.60 -4.35
CA GLY A 221 -7.24 15.58 -4.02
C GLY A 221 -6.32 15.49 -5.22
#